data_620a3c60251a7861e11c27105db604d9
#
_entry.id   620a3c60251a7861e11c27105db604d9
#
_cell.length_a   1.000
_cell.length_b   1.000
_cell.length_c   1.000
_cell.angle_alpha   90.00
_cell.angle_beta   90.00
_cell.angle_gamma   90.00
#
_symmetry.space_group_name_H-M   'P 1'
#
loop_
_entity.id
_entity.type
_entity.pdbx_description
1 polymer ?
#
loop_
_entity_poly.entity_id
_entity_poly.type
_entity_poly.pdbx_seq_one_letter_code
_entity_poly.pdbx_strand_id
1 'polypeptide(L)'
;MDDESFQGIRDKSPFIAWIHNISLNQQKYMKSKFSNIDFGHDVRYIIFIYDNPNCSQDDLVDMFCQSKGNIAKILKKFEDMGYIKREVNPKNRRKYMLNTTDKGSRLVPEYRRISKEWEKEVGISDEDKELKKRIAEIAYNGMKLIEDN
;
A
#
# COMPACT_ATOMS: atom_id res chain seq x y z
N MET A 1 -15.79 12.03 19.81
CA MET A 1 -15.31 13.42 19.59
C MET A 1 -16.44 14.15 18.89
N ASP A 2 -16.91 15.24 19.47
CA ASP A 2 -17.95 16.08 18.88
C ASP A 2 -17.37 17.02 17.80
N ASP A 3 -18.27 17.67 17.03
CA ASP A 3 -17.85 18.50 15.89
C ASP A 3 -17.06 19.74 16.33
N GLU A 4 -17.34 20.30 17.50
CA GLU A 4 -16.63 21.47 18.02
C GLU A 4 -15.18 21.14 18.39
N SER A 5 -14.98 20.01 19.08
CA SER A 5 -13.64 19.48 19.40
C SER A 5 -12.87 19.15 18.13
N PHE A 6 -13.53 18.57 17.11
CA PHE A 6 -12.91 18.28 15.82
C PHE A 6 -12.44 19.54 15.10
N GLN A 7 -13.27 20.59 15.04
CA GLN A 7 -12.90 21.85 14.40
C GLN A 7 -11.68 22.49 15.08
N GLY A 8 -11.61 22.48 16.40
CA GLY A 8 -10.47 23.01 17.14
C GLY A 8 -9.15 22.29 16.87
N ILE A 9 -9.20 20.99 16.59
CA ILE A 9 -8.04 20.18 16.24
C ILE A 9 -7.65 20.39 14.77
N ARG A 10 -8.64 20.47 13.87
CA ARG A 10 -8.46 20.56 12.42
C ARG A 10 -7.50 21.67 12.02
N ASP A 11 -7.68 22.85 12.55
CA ASP A 11 -6.92 24.04 12.14
C ASP A 11 -5.51 24.09 12.76
N LYS A 12 -5.27 23.32 13.82
CA LYS A 12 -3.98 23.24 14.52
C LYS A 12 -3.12 22.07 14.09
N SER A 13 -3.71 21.05 13.50
CA SER A 13 -2.98 19.83 13.13
C SER A 13 -2.23 19.99 11.81
N PRO A 14 -0.96 19.54 11.73
CA PRO A 14 -0.23 19.50 10.46
C PRO A 14 -0.95 18.62 9.43
N PHE A 15 -0.87 19.00 8.15
CA PHE A 15 -1.46 18.24 7.04
C PHE A 15 -1.12 16.74 7.08
N ILE A 16 0.15 16.42 7.36
CA ILE A 16 0.63 15.03 7.40
C ILE A 16 -0.05 14.18 8.49
N ALA A 17 -0.49 14.81 9.60
CA ALA A 17 -1.21 14.10 10.66
C ALA A 17 -2.56 13.58 10.16
N TRP A 18 -3.24 14.32 9.30
CA TRP A 18 -4.50 13.88 8.68
C TRP A 18 -4.30 12.73 7.72
N ILE A 19 -3.26 12.77 6.90
CA ILE A 19 -2.90 11.66 6.00
C ILE A 19 -2.61 10.39 6.81
N HIS A 20 -1.87 10.53 7.92
CA HIS A 20 -1.60 9.41 8.82
C HIS A 20 -2.89 8.83 9.44
N ASN A 21 -3.79 9.68 9.95
CA ASN A 21 -5.07 9.26 10.52
C ASN A 21 -5.97 8.58 9.49
N ILE A 22 -6.04 9.10 8.27
CA ILE A 22 -6.76 8.47 7.16
C ILE A 22 -6.24 7.05 6.92
N SER A 23 -4.91 6.91 6.82
CA SER A 23 -4.27 5.61 6.62
C SER A 23 -4.56 4.62 7.75
N LEU A 24 -4.45 5.05 9.01
CA LEU A 24 -4.76 4.21 10.18
C LEU A 24 -6.23 3.76 10.21
N ASN A 25 -7.16 4.66 9.91
CA ASN A 25 -8.58 4.34 9.94
C ASN A 25 -8.95 3.39 8.79
N GLN A 26 -8.41 3.61 7.61
CA GLN A 26 -8.56 2.69 6.48
C GLN A 26 -8.04 1.29 6.83
N GLN A 27 -6.87 1.17 7.45
CA GLN A 27 -6.34 -0.13 7.88
C GLN A 27 -7.22 -0.85 8.88
N LYS A 28 -7.76 -0.13 9.89
CA LYS A 28 -8.70 -0.70 10.86
C LYS A 28 -9.96 -1.22 10.17
N TYR A 29 -10.49 -0.45 9.22
CA TYR A 29 -11.65 -0.86 8.43
C TYR A 29 -11.34 -2.12 7.62
N MET A 30 -10.24 -2.13 6.88
CA MET A 30 -9.82 -3.30 6.10
C MET A 30 -9.62 -4.53 6.99
N LYS A 31 -8.98 -4.38 8.15
CA LYS A 31 -8.80 -5.48 9.11
C LYS A 31 -10.15 -6.03 9.60
N SER A 32 -11.17 -5.21 9.79
CA SER A 32 -12.50 -5.67 10.19
C SER A 32 -13.21 -6.49 9.10
N LYS A 33 -12.88 -6.25 7.82
CA LYS A 33 -13.47 -6.98 6.68
C LYS A 33 -12.70 -8.26 6.33
N PHE A 34 -11.40 -8.29 6.59
CA PHE A 34 -10.54 -9.44 6.37
C PHE A 34 -10.18 -10.11 7.71
N SER A 35 -11.18 -10.64 8.42
CA SER A 35 -11.06 -11.14 9.80
C SER A 35 -10.02 -12.25 10.03
N ASN A 36 -9.53 -12.90 8.98
CA ASN A 36 -8.57 -14.01 9.06
C ASN A 36 -7.17 -13.66 8.54
N ILE A 37 -6.92 -12.41 8.15
CA ILE A 37 -5.67 -12.06 7.48
C ILE A 37 -5.12 -10.74 8.06
N ASP A 38 -4.03 -10.85 8.81
CA ASP A 38 -3.31 -9.67 9.29
C ASP A 38 -2.35 -9.16 8.21
N PHE A 39 -2.89 -8.36 7.28
CA PHE A 39 -2.06 -7.74 6.24
C PHE A 39 -1.31 -6.51 6.73
N GLY A 40 -1.83 -5.82 7.74
CA GLY A 40 -1.30 -4.52 8.12
C GLY A 40 -1.14 -3.58 6.92
N HIS A 41 -0.06 -2.82 6.88
CA HIS A 41 0.33 -2.01 5.73
C HIS A 41 0.89 -2.82 4.55
N ASP A 42 1.10 -4.10 4.72
CA ASP A 42 1.93 -4.91 3.83
C ASP A 42 1.22 -5.36 2.56
N VAL A 43 -0.13 -5.33 2.52
CA VAL A 43 -0.89 -5.72 1.32
C VAL A 43 -0.49 -4.93 0.07
N ARG A 44 -0.02 -3.70 0.22
CA ARG A 44 0.45 -2.86 -0.88
C ARG A 44 1.58 -3.50 -1.71
N TYR A 45 2.40 -4.36 -1.09
CA TYR A 45 3.44 -5.10 -1.80
C TYR A 45 2.85 -6.20 -2.70
N ILE A 46 1.80 -6.88 -2.24
CA ILE A 46 1.08 -7.87 -3.05
C ILE A 46 0.39 -7.17 -4.23
N ILE A 47 -0.22 -6.01 -4.00
CA ILE A 47 -0.86 -5.20 -5.05
C ILE A 47 0.16 -4.77 -6.09
N PHE A 48 1.34 -4.27 -5.65
CA PHE A 48 2.41 -3.87 -6.58
C PHE A 48 2.89 -5.04 -7.45
N ILE A 49 3.11 -6.22 -6.85
CA ILE A 49 3.53 -7.42 -7.58
C ILE A 49 2.44 -7.88 -8.56
N TYR A 50 1.16 -7.76 -8.18
CA TYR A 50 0.03 -8.09 -9.04
C TYR A 50 -0.03 -7.18 -10.28
N ASP A 51 0.17 -5.88 -10.09
CA ASP A 51 0.15 -4.88 -11.17
C ASP A 51 1.43 -4.92 -12.04
N ASN A 52 2.54 -5.42 -11.50
CA ASN A 52 3.84 -5.48 -12.16
C ASN A 52 4.38 -6.92 -12.16
N PRO A 53 3.81 -7.84 -12.96
CA PRO A 53 4.29 -9.21 -13.04
C PRO A 53 5.76 -9.28 -13.42
N ASN A 54 6.49 -10.21 -12.79
CA ASN A 54 7.94 -10.39 -12.96
C ASN A 54 8.81 -9.24 -12.42
N CYS A 55 8.27 -8.35 -11.59
CA CYS A 55 9.07 -7.35 -10.90
C CYS A 55 10.13 -8.00 -10.00
N SER A 56 11.17 -7.25 -9.68
CA SER A 56 12.25 -7.66 -8.79
C SER A 56 12.05 -7.12 -7.37
N GLN A 57 12.84 -7.64 -6.42
CA GLN A 57 12.90 -7.06 -5.08
C GLN A 57 13.43 -5.62 -5.09
N ASP A 58 14.36 -5.29 -6.01
CA ASP A 58 14.91 -3.94 -6.13
C ASP A 58 13.80 -2.94 -6.52
N ASP A 59 12.88 -3.31 -7.44
CA ASP A 59 11.73 -2.46 -7.82
C ASP A 59 10.84 -2.11 -6.61
N LEU A 60 10.68 -3.06 -5.67
CA LEU A 60 9.94 -2.81 -4.43
C LEU A 60 10.72 -1.91 -3.45
N VAL A 61 12.05 -2.08 -3.38
CA VAL A 61 12.92 -1.20 -2.58
C VAL A 61 12.78 0.24 -3.05
N ASP A 62 12.87 0.46 -4.36
CA ASP A 62 12.79 1.78 -4.97
C ASP A 62 11.39 2.39 -4.79
N MET A 63 10.34 1.61 -5.11
CA MET A 63 8.94 2.10 -5.00
C MET A 63 8.53 2.47 -3.58
N PHE A 64 8.95 1.69 -2.59
CA PHE A 64 8.48 1.88 -1.20
C PHE A 64 9.49 2.56 -0.29
N CYS A 65 10.66 2.96 -0.79
CA CYS A 65 11.74 3.60 -0.03
C CYS A 65 12.09 2.82 1.25
N GLN A 66 12.17 1.48 1.13
CA GLN A 66 12.43 0.58 2.25
C GLN A 66 13.79 -0.11 2.08
N SER A 67 14.42 -0.51 3.20
CA SER A 67 15.66 -1.28 3.13
C SER A 67 15.44 -2.65 2.48
N LYS A 68 16.46 -3.15 1.78
CA LYS A 68 16.44 -4.49 1.15
C LYS A 68 16.10 -5.59 2.15
N GLY A 69 16.60 -5.48 3.39
CA GLY A 69 16.33 -6.44 4.46
C GLY A 69 14.87 -6.45 4.90
N ASN A 70 14.25 -5.27 5.01
CA ASN A 70 12.83 -5.16 5.37
C ASN A 70 11.95 -5.73 4.26
N ILE A 71 12.20 -5.37 2.99
CA ILE A 71 11.49 -5.94 1.84
C ILE A 71 11.65 -7.47 1.79
N ALA A 72 12.87 -7.99 1.96
CA ALA A 72 13.10 -9.43 1.97
C ALA A 72 12.28 -10.17 3.04
N LYS A 73 12.17 -9.60 4.25
CA LYS A 73 11.37 -10.14 5.36
C LYS A 73 9.87 -10.15 5.01
N ILE A 74 9.36 -9.07 4.44
CA ILE A 74 7.97 -8.94 4.03
C ILE A 74 7.65 -9.95 2.92
N LEU A 75 8.49 -10.03 1.90
CA LEU A 75 8.32 -10.96 0.80
C LEU A 75 8.34 -12.42 1.28
N LYS A 76 9.25 -12.76 2.21
CA LYS A 76 9.31 -14.10 2.82
C LYS A 76 7.99 -14.44 3.53
N LYS A 77 7.43 -13.51 4.31
CA LYS A 77 6.14 -13.67 4.97
C LYS A 77 5.03 -14.00 3.95
N PHE A 78 4.94 -13.24 2.84
CA PHE A 78 3.90 -13.47 1.84
C PHE A 78 4.11 -14.72 0.99
N GLU A 79 5.35 -15.11 0.76
CA GLU A 79 5.68 -16.38 0.13
C GLU A 79 5.26 -17.56 1.02
N ASP A 80 5.58 -17.53 2.33
CA ASP A 80 5.17 -18.54 3.30
C ASP A 80 3.64 -18.61 3.46
N MET A 81 2.94 -17.50 3.35
CA MET A 81 1.48 -17.43 3.34
C MET A 81 0.87 -17.87 1.99
N GLY A 82 1.68 -18.08 0.97
CA GLY A 82 1.25 -18.52 -0.37
C GLY A 82 0.57 -17.44 -1.21
N TYR A 83 0.84 -16.15 -0.98
CA TYR A 83 0.29 -15.04 -1.79
C TYR A 83 1.16 -14.67 -2.97
N ILE A 84 2.47 -14.87 -2.85
CA ILE A 84 3.43 -14.61 -3.90
C ILE A 84 4.33 -15.81 -4.12
N LYS A 85 5.01 -15.84 -5.26
CA LYS A 85 6.05 -16.82 -5.61
C LYS A 85 7.26 -16.10 -6.16
N ARG A 86 8.43 -16.72 -5.96
CA ARG A 86 9.71 -16.30 -6.54
C ARG A 86 10.14 -17.29 -7.59
N GLU A 87 10.50 -16.78 -8.75
CA GLU A 87 11.03 -17.59 -9.85
C GLU A 87 12.39 -17.04 -10.24
N VAL A 88 13.33 -17.93 -10.57
CA VAL A 88 14.68 -17.52 -11.01
C VAL A 88 14.54 -16.78 -12.33
N ASN A 89 15.11 -15.57 -12.43
CA ASN A 89 15.10 -14.82 -13.68
C ASN A 89 16.00 -15.53 -14.73
N PRO A 90 15.42 -15.96 -15.85
CA PRO A 90 16.18 -16.68 -16.88
C PRO A 90 17.31 -15.85 -17.53
N LYS A 91 17.17 -14.53 -17.51
CA LYS A 91 18.17 -13.58 -18.04
C LYS A 91 19.24 -13.23 -17.01
N ASN A 92 18.96 -13.39 -15.71
CA ASN A 92 19.91 -13.12 -14.64
C ASN A 92 19.61 -14.03 -13.44
N ARG A 93 20.27 -15.18 -13.35
CA ARG A 93 20.05 -16.18 -12.31
C ARG A 93 20.35 -15.72 -10.87
N ARG A 94 20.96 -14.54 -10.70
CA ARG A 94 21.19 -13.92 -9.37
C ARG A 94 19.99 -13.11 -8.90
N LYS A 95 19.01 -12.86 -9.77
CA LYS A 95 17.79 -12.12 -9.44
C LYS A 95 16.57 -13.03 -9.53
N TYR A 96 15.60 -12.77 -8.65
CA TYR A 96 14.30 -13.43 -8.69
C TYR A 96 13.28 -12.50 -9.34
N MET A 97 12.33 -13.09 -10.04
CA MET A 97 11.11 -12.47 -10.51
C MET A 97 10.01 -12.79 -9.50
N LEU A 98 9.23 -11.79 -9.14
CA LEU A 98 8.13 -11.89 -8.21
C LEU A 98 6.81 -11.91 -8.98
N ASN A 99 5.94 -12.84 -8.61
CA ASN A 99 4.61 -12.96 -9.16
C ASN A 99 3.62 -13.30 -8.05
N THR A 100 2.36 -12.92 -8.22
CA THR A 100 1.30 -13.42 -7.35
C THR A 100 0.97 -14.87 -7.69
N THR A 101 0.57 -15.63 -6.69
CA THR A 101 -0.11 -16.92 -6.87
C THR A 101 -1.59 -16.69 -7.20
N ASP A 102 -2.35 -17.77 -7.49
CA ASP A 102 -3.81 -17.68 -7.63
C ASP A 102 -4.49 -17.12 -6.37
N LYS A 103 -3.95 -17.42 -5.19
CA LYS A 103 -4.43 -16.89 -3.92
C LYS A 103 -4.19 -15.37 -3.85
N GLY A 104 -2.99 -14.90 -4.21
CA GLY A 104 -2.67 -13.48 -4.25
C GLY A 104 -3.47 -12.73 -5.31
N SER A 105 -3.64 -13.33 -6.49
CA SER A 105 -4.40 -12.74 -7.59
C SER A 105 -5.90 -12.59 -7.29
N ARG A 106 -6.48 -13.48 -6.48
CA ARG A 106 -7.87 -13.32 -6.01
C ARG A 106 -8.01 -12.29 -4.91
N LEU A 107 -6.98 -12.10 -4.08
CA LEU A 107 -7.00 -11.13 -2.98
C LEU A 107 -7.08 -9.70 -3.49
N VAL A 108 -6.33 -9.34 -4.52
CA VAL A 108 -6.18 -7.93 -4.95
C VAL A 108 -7.49 -7.30 -5.41
N PRO A 109 -8.31 -7.91 -6.30
CA PRO A 109 -9.60 -7.35 -6.67
C PRO A 109 -10.54 -7.17 -5.47
N GLU A 110 -10.56 -8.12 -4.55
CA GLU A 110 -11.40 -8.06 -3.35
C GLU A 110 -10.95 -6.94 -2.41
N TYR A 111 -9.64 -6.80 -2.20
CA TYR A 111 -9.09 -5.69 -1.42
C TYR A 111 -9.45 -4.34 -2.04
N ARG A 112 -9.33 -4.21 -3.37
CA ARG A 112 -9.68 -2.97 -4.08
C ARG A 112 -11.16 -2.64 -3.98
N ARG A 113 -12.04 -3.64 -4.06
CA ARG A 113 -13.48 -3.48 -3.89
C ARG A 113 -13.81 -2.91 -2.52
N ILE A 114 -13.29 -3.53 -1.45
CA ILE A 114 -13.53 -3.09 -0.07
C ILE A 114 -12.89 -1.71 0.20
N SER A 115 -11.71 -1.44 -0.36
CA SER A 115 -11.08 -0.12 -0.27
C SER A 115 -11.95 0.98 -0.92
N LYS A 116 -12.55 0.70 -2.08
CA LYS A 116 -13.50 1.63 -2.72
C LYS A 116 -14.78 1.84 -1.91
N GLU A 117 -15.29 0.79 -1.26
CA GLU A 117 -16.43 0.93 -0.34
C GLU A 117 -16.07 1.88 0.82
N TRP A 118 -14.90 1.71 1.43
CA TRP A 118 -14.43 2.60 2.47
C TRP A 118 -14.28 4.05 1.98
N GLU A 119 -13.67 4.26 0.80
CA GLU A 119 -13.54 5.60 0.19
C GLU A 119 -14.91 6.28 0.11
N LYS A 120 -15.93 5.56 -0.40
CA LYS A 120 -17.29 6.07 -0.51
C LYS A 120 -17.92 6.40 0.85
N GLU A 121 -17.75 5.53 1.85
CA GLU A 121 -18.29 5.74 3.21
C GLU A 121 -17.68 6.97 3.90
N VAL A 122 -16.43 7.32 3.62
CA VAL A 122 -15.78 8.52 4.16
C VAL A 122 -15.93 9.75 3.27
N GLY A 123 -16.77 9.68 2.23
CA GLY A 123 -17.10 10.81 1.36
C GLY A 123 -16.11 11.06 0.22
N ILE A 124 -15.22 10.11 -0.09
CA ILE A 124 -14.35 10.20 -1.28
C ILE A 124 -15.09 9.61 -2.47
N SER A 125 -15.19 10.40 -3.55
CA SER A 125 -15.88 10.01 -4.77
C SER A 125 -14.94 9.91 -5.98
N ASP A 126 -15.45 9.39 -7.11
CA ASP A 126 -14.72 9.38 -8.38
C ASP A 126 -14.56 10.82 -8.97
N GLU A 127 -15.27 11.81 -8.44
CA GLU A 127 -15.15 13.22 -8.82
C GLU A 127 -13.95 13.90 -8.16
N ASP A 128 -13.39 13.34 -7.09
CA ASP A 128 -12.23 13.87 -6.34
C ASP A 128 -10.89 13.64 -7.07
N LYS A 129 -10.89 13.74 -8.41
CA LYS A 129 -9.70 13.48 -9.23
C LYS A 129 -8.54 14.43 -8.92
N GLU A 130 -8.84 15.71 -8.71
CA GLU A 130 -7.82 16.72 -8.39
C GLU A 130 -7.22 16.49 -7.00
N LEU A 131 -8.03 16.09 -6.01
CA LEU A 131 -7.55 15.71 -4.69
C LEU A 131 -6.61 14.51 -4.78
N LYS A 132 -7.01 13.45 -5.47
CA LYS A 132 -6.19 12.24 -5.68
C LYS A 132 -4.88 12.57 -6.38
N LYS A 133 -4.92 13.39 -7.43
CA LYS A 133 -3.74 13.85 -8.17
C LYS A 133 -2.79 14.63 -7.25
N ARG A 134 -3.32 15.58 -6.47
CA ARG A 134 -2.51 16.40 -5.58
C ARG A 134 -1.82 15.58 -4.49
N ILE A 135 -2.52 14.62 -3.91
CA ILE A 135 -1.93 13.69 -2.92
C ILE A 135 -0.81 12.84 -3.56
N ALA A 136 -1.04 12.34 -4.77
CA ALA A 136 -0.02 11.57 -5.50
C ALA A 136 1.23 12.40 -5.82
N GLU A 137 1.07 13.65 -6.24
CA GLU A 137 2.18 14.59 -6.48
C GLU A 137 2.99 14.86 -5.20
N ILE A 138 2.31 15.06 -4.07
CA ILE A 138 2.97 15.27 -2.77
C ILE A 138 3.78 14.03 -2.38
N ALA A 139 3.21 12.84 -2.53
CA ALA A 139 3.90 11.59 -2.25
C ALA A 139 5.14 11.42 -3.15
N TYR A 140 5.01 11.67 -4.44
CA TYR A 140 6.12 11.59 -5.40
C TYR A 140 7.25 12.59 -5.09
N ASN A 141 6.90 13.83 -4.77
CA ASN A 141 7.89 14.83 -4.39
C ASN A 141 8.62 14.46 -3.09
N GLY A 142 7.91 13.83 -2.14
CA GLY A 142 8.53 13.31 -0.93
C GLY A 142 9.54 12.19 -1.21
N MET A 143 9.28 11.31 -2.17
CA MET A 143 10.24 10.28 -2.60
C MET A 143 11.52 10.91 -3.16
N LYS A 144 11.39 11.90 -4.05
CA LYS A 144 12.54 12.62 -4.62
C LYS A 144 13.43 13.29 -3.57
N LEU A 145 12.84 13.90 -2.55
CA LEU A 145 13.59 14.53 -1.46
C LEU A 145 14.47 13.54 -0.68
N ILE A 146 14.12 12.25 -0.68
CA ILE A 146 14.90 11.20 -0.02
C ILE A 146 16.03 10.71 -0.92
N GLU A 147 15.81 10.64 -2.24
CA GLU A 147 16.81 10.20 -3.23
C GLU A 147 17.96 11.22 -3.40
N ASP A 148 17.67 12.52 -3.23
CA ASP A 148 18.61 13.62 -3.40
C ASP A 148 19.49 13.88 -2.14
N ASN A 149 19.28 13.14 -1.01
CA ASN A 149 20.04 13.23 0.23
C ASN A 149 20.82 11.94 0.51
#